data_94832972370074a5e82ed7add07f217c
#
_entry.id   94832972370074a5e82ed7add07f217c
#
_cell.length_a   1.000
_cell.length_b   1.000
_cell.length_c   1.000
_cell.angle_alpha   90.00
_cell.angle_beta   90.00
_cell.angle_gamma   90.00
#
_symmetry.space_group_name_H-M   'P 1'
#
loop_
_entity.id
_entity.type
_entity.pdbx_description
1 polymer ?
#
loop_
_entity_poly.entity_id
_entity_poly.type
_entity_poly.pdbx_seq_one_letter_code
_entity_poly.pdbx_strand_id
1 'polypeptide(L)'
;MKKLVLLLLPFLALISCRKPENVQRMEELLHGDWHGVEITNHLIAQGLWDTLHPHSITDVIASFDTLNGTFIVDSAGTTVDSASLVIDSDSVISVLGAVNAIDWSFDRTMINGFGQPVLQQLEAQFTGNQKFKILRITEDELILYFDEVVPVSIQGFTADMELRHTEYWQK
;
A
#
# COMPACT_ATOMS: atom_id res chain seq x y z
N MET A 1 4.21 22.65 -49.39
CA MET A 1 4.17 22.89 -47.96
C MET A 1 3.16 22.06 -47.19
N LYS A 2 2.03 21.59 -47.75
CA LYS A 2 1.01 20.77 -47.06
C LYS A 2 1.44 19.32 -46.70
N LYS A 3 2.43 18.77 -47.41
CA LYS A 3 2.91 17.37 -47.14
C LYS A 3 3.90 17.25 -45.98
N LEU A 4 4.54 18.34 -45.54
CA LEU A 4 5.49 18.34 -44.43
C LEU A 4 4.81 18.29 -43.06
N VAL A 5 3.61 18.89 -42.98
CA VAL A 5 2.83 18.95 -41.72
C VAL A 5 2.27 17.56 -41.34
N LEU A 6 1.95 16.72 -42.35
CA LEU A 6 1.38 15.38 -42.08
C LEU A 6 2.41 14.36 -41.52
N LEU A 7 3.70 14.59 -41.76
CA LEU A 7 4.80 13.74 -41.27
C LEU A 7 5.23 14.06 -39.83
N LEU A 8 4.94 15.27 -39.35
CA LEU A 8 5.26 15.73 -37.99
C LEU A 8 4.21 15.28 -36.95
N LEU A 9 2.96 15.03 -37.34
CA LEU A 9 1.88 14.58 -36.45
C LEU A 9 2.15 13.24 -35.77
N PRO A 10 2.61 12.15 -36.45
CA PRO A 10 2.93 10.90 -35.78
C PRO A 10 4.16 10.99 -34.86
N PHE A 11 5.10 11.89 -35.15
CA PHE A 11 6.27 12.10 -34.27
C PHE A 11 5.90 12.82 -32.96
N LEU A 12 4.96 13.75 -32.98
CA LEU A 12 4.44 14.42 -31.78
C LEU A 12 3.60 13.46 -30.93
N ALA A 13 2.87 12.52 -31.52
CA ALA A 13 2.13 11.50 -30.79
C ALA A 13 3.04 10.48 -30.08
N LEU A 14 4.24 10.20 -30.60
CA LEU A 14 5.21 9.30 -29.95
C LEU A 14 5.93 9.95 -28.75
N ILE A 15 6.02 11.26 -28.70
CA ILE A 15 6.61 12.01 -27.57
C ILE A 15 5.63 12.13 -26.41
N SER A 16 4.32 12.08 -26.68
CA SER A 16 3.25 12.28 -25.70
C SER A 16 3.01 11.08 -24.74
N CYS A 17 3.57 9.91 -25.02
CA CYS A 17 3.35 8.70 -24.23
C CYS A 17 4.52 8.30 -23.32
N ARG A 18 5.53 9.15 -23.16
CA ARG A 18 6.66 8.81 -22.27
C ARG A 18 6.29 9.14 -20.84
N LYS A 19 6.36 8.15 -19.95
CA LYS A 19 6.21 8.38 -18.51
C LYS A 19 7.24 9.41 -18.04
N PRO A 20 6.91 10.28 -17.06
CA PRO A 20 7.88 11.16 -16.44
C PRO A 20 9.09 10.38 -15.90
N GLU A 21 10.29 10.95 -15.99
CA GLU A 21 11.53 10.29 -15.60
C GLU A 21 11.55 9.88 -14.12
N ASN A 22 10.97 10.72 -13.24
CA ASN A 22 10.82 10.43 -11.81
C ASN A 22 9.94 9.20 -11.54
N VAL A 23 8.86 9.02 -12.33
CA VAL A 23 8.00 7.82 -12.23
C VAL A 23 8.75 6.58 -12.71
N GLN A 24 9.49 6.66 -13.82
CA GLN A 24 10.30 5.54 -14.32
C GLN A 24 11.34 5.10 -13.28
N ARG A 25 12.06 6.06 -12.68
CA ARG A 25 13.04 5.77 -11.63
C ARG A 25 12.40 5.15 -10.39
N MET A 26 11.23 5.61 -10.00
CA MET A 26 10.49 5.02 -8.88
C MET A 26 10.08 3.57 -9.18
N GLU A 27 9.56 3.30 -10.40
CA GLU A 27 9.23 1.95 -10.85
C GLU A 27 10.44 0.99 -10.81
N GLU A 28 11.60 1.46 -11.26
CA GLU A 28 12.86 0.70 -11.24
C GLU A 28 13.30 0.38 -9.80
N LEU A 29 13.21 1.34 -8.88
CA LEU A 29 13.54 1.16 -7.48
C LEU A 29 12.56 0.22 -6.78
N LEU A 30 11.25 0.36 -7.05
CA LEU A 30 10.20 -0.43 -6.43
C LEU A 30 10.25 -1.90 -6.89
N HIS A 31 10.61 -2.16 -8.15
CA HIS A 31 10.62 -3.50 -8.74
C HIS A 31 11.49 -4.49 -7.97
N GLY A 32 10.94 -5.69 -7.71
CA GLY A 32 11.62 -6.80 -7.05
C GLY A 32 11.05 -7.14 -5.68
N ASP A 33 11.83 -7.93 -4.93
CA ASP A 33 11.43 -8.46 -3.63
C ASP A 33 11.91 -7.55 -2.51
N TRP A 34 11.02 -7.31 -1.56
CA TRP A 34 11.25 -6.52 -0.38
C TRP A 34 10.95 -7.33 0.87
N HIS A 35 11.93 -7.43 1.75
CA HIS A 35 11.79 -8.14 3.03
C HIS A 35 11.16 -7.23 4.07
N GLY A 36 10.14 -7.73 4.75
CA GLY A 36 9.46 -7.00 5.79
C GLY A 36 10.37 -6.79 7.02
N VAL A 37 10.26 -5.64 7.62
CA VAL A 37 10.96 -5.31 8.88
C VAL A 37 9.93 -5.13 9.97
N GLU A 38 9.10 -4.12 9.82
CA GLU A 38 8.10 -3.74 10.81
C GLU A 38 6.91 -3.06 10.14
N ILE A 39 5.75 -3.26 10.70
CA ILE A 39 4.57 -2.45 10.44
C ILE A 39 4.20 -1.73 11.73
N THR A 40 3.88 -0.45 11.61
CA THR A 40 3.37 0.34 12.72
C THR A 40 1.95 0.77 12.44
N ASN A 41 1.01 0.35 13.28
CA ASN A 41 -0.39 0.77 13.25
C ASN A 41 -0.64 1.76 14.38
N HIS A 42 -1.07 2.96 14.06
CA HIS A 42 -1.45 3.99 15.03
C HIS A 42 -2.97 4.22 14.96
N LEU A 43 -3.68 3.81 16.00
CA LEU A 43 -5.13 3.96 16.13
C LEU A 43 -5.43 5.15 17.03
N ILE A 44 -6.17 6.11 16.51
CA ILE A 44 -6.55 7.33 17.22
C ILE A 44 -8.08 7.48 17.18
N ALA A 45 -8.71 7.45 18.34
CA ALA A 45 -10.12 7.83 18.49
C ALA A 45 -10.21 8.90 19.59
N GLN A 46 -10.71 10.08 19.25
CA GLN A 46 -10.67 11.25 20.12
C GLN A 46 -11.23 10.94 21.51
N GLY A 47 -10.37 11.10 22.54
CA GLY A 47 -10.74 10.90 23.94
C GLY A 47 -10.94 9.45 24.39
N LEU A 48 -10.77 8.47 23.49
CA LEU A 48 -10.94 7.05 23.78
C LEU A 48 -9.63 6.26 23.63
N TRP A 49 -8.92 6.45 22.52
CA TRP A 49 -7.69 5.72 22.19
C TRP A 49 -6.68 6.61 21.48
N ASP A 50 -5.42 6.39 21.83
CA ASP A 50 -4.27 6.92 21.16
C ASP A 50 -3.15 5.89 21.39
N THR A 51 -3.10 4.88 20.50
CA THR A 51 -2.27 3.70 20.74
C THR A 51 -1.48 3.34 19.48
N LEU A 52 -0.16 3.22 19.67
CA LEU A 52 0.80 2.81 18.65
C LEU A 52 1.12 1.33 18.83
N HIS A 53 0.98 0.56 17.77
CA HIS A 53 1.23 -0.87 17.75
C HIS A 53 2.27 -1.24 16.68
N PRO A 54 3.55 -1.37 17.05
CA PRO A 54 4.55 -1.95 16.18
C PRO A 54 4.37 -3.46 16.09
N HIS A 55 4.52 -4.01 14.90
CA HIS A 55 4.41 -5.43 14.59
C HIS A 55 5.54 -5.86 13.66
N SER A 56 6.34 -6.82 14.08
CA SER A 56 7.44 -7.36 13.26
C SER A 56 6.90 -8.28 12.16
N ILE A 57 7.39 -8.08 10.94
CA ILE A 57 7.02 -8.84 9.74
C ILE A 57 8.23 -9.45 9.03
N THR A 58 9.25 -9.86 9.78
CA THR A 58 10.52 -10.33 9.23
C THR A 58 10.45 -11.64 8.45
N ASP A 59 9.36 -12.37 8.53
CA ASP A 59 9.03 -13.57 7.75
C ASP A 59 8.16 -13.28 6.51
N VAL A 60 7.88 -12.00 6.24
CA VAL A 60 7.06 -11.54 5.12
C VAL A 60 7.94 -10.97 4.01
N ILE A 61 7.65 -11.35 2.78
CA ILE A 61 8.28 -10.81 1.57
C ILE A 61 7.19 -10.24 0.67
N ALA A 62 7.34 -8.99 0.26
CA ALA A 62 6.50 -8.33 -0.73
C ALA A 62 7.23 -8.23 -2.07
N SER A 63 6.66 -8.82 -3.11
CA SER A 63 7.18 -8.78 -4.48
C SER A 63 6.39 -7.79 -5.32
N PHE A 64 7.05 -6.75 -5.81
CA PHE A 64 6.47 -5.73 -6.69
C PHE A 64 6.95 -5.96 -8.13
N ASP A 65 6.11 -6.50 -8.98
CA ASP A 65 6.37 -6.60 -10.42
C ASP A 65 5.77 -5.38 -11.14
N THR A 66 6.54 -4.32 -11.24
CA THR A 66 6.13 -3.08 -11.89
C THR A 66 5.96 -3.21 -13.39
N LEU A 67 6.53 -4.25 -14.02
CA LEU A 67 6.42 -4.52 -15.45
C LEU A 67 5.07 -5.16 -15.82
N ASN A 68 4.63 -6.10 -14.99
CA ASN A 68 3.36 -6.83 -15.19
C ASN A 68 2.21 -6.25 -14.33
N GLY A 69 2.49 -5.26 -13.47
CA GLY A 69 1.48 -4.65 -12.60
C GLY A 69 0.94 -5.62 -11.56
N THR A 70 1.82 -6.45 -10.94
CA THR A 70 1.42 -7.40 -9.91
C THR A 70 2.14 -7.14 -8.58
N PHE A 71 1.42 -7.43 -7.52
CA PHE A 71 1.89 -7.39 -6.13
C PHE A 71 1.59 -8.75 -5.49
N ILE A 72 2.60 -9.35 -4.88
CA ILE A 72 2.48 -10.65 -4.21
C ILE A 72 3.08 -10.53 -2.83
N VAL A 73 2.43 -11.13 -1.84
CA VAL A 73 2.95 -11.24 -0.48
C VAL A 73 3.13 -12.71 -0.12
N ASP A 74 4.34 -13.06 0.25
CA ASP A 74 4.69 -14.37 0.80
C ASP A 74 4.98 -14.23 2.30
N SER A 75 4.47 -15.16 3.10
CA SER A 75 4.80 -15.30 4.51
C SER A 75 5.28 -16.72 4.78
N ALA A 76 6.44 -16.85 5.41
CA ALA A 76 7.09 -18.13 5.70
C ALA A 76 7.19 -19.06 4.47
N GLY A 77 7.41 -18.51 3.27
CA GLY A 77 7.54 -19.25 2.01
C GLY A 77 6.21 -19.71 1.39
N THR A 78 5.10 -19.16 1.83
CA THR A 78 3.77 -19.42 1.24
C THR A 78 3.15 -18.11 0.80
N THR A 79 2.63 -18.05 -0.43
CA THR A 79 1.87 -16.89 -0.92
C THR A 79 0.59 -16.72 -0.11
N VAL A 80 0.49 -15.61 0.59
CA VAL A 80 -0.65 -15.28 1.45
C VAL A 80 -1.56 -14.23 0.84
N ASP A 81 -1.06 -13.41 -0.07
CA ASP A 81 -1.86 -12.41 -0.80
C ASP A 81 -1.34 -12.18 -2.21
N SER A 82 -2.24 -11.76 -3.11
CA SER A 82 -1.93 -11.39 -4.49
C SER A 82 -2.91 -10.34 -4.98
N ALA A 83 -2.38 -9.29 -5.61
CA ALA A 83 -3.16 -8.14 -6.03
C ALA A 83 -2.60 -7.51 -7.31
N SER A 84 -3.36 -6.60 -7.93
CA SER A 84 -2.85 -5.78 -9.02
C SER A 84 -2.13 -4.57 -8.45
N LEU A 85 -0.97 -4.22 -9.04
CA LEU A 85 -0.17 -3.05 -8.71
C LEU A 85 -0.40 -1.96 -9.76
N VAL A 86 -0.75 -0.76 -9.32
CA VAL A 86 -0.85 0.42 -10.16
C VAL A 86 0.06 1.51 -9.62
N ILE A 87 0.86 2.10 -10.49
CA ILE A 87 1.71 3.24 -10.16
C ILE A 87 0.93 4.51 -10.51
N ASP A 88 0.41 5.19 -9.51
CA ASP A 88 -0.40 6.40 -9.69
C ASP A 88 0.48 7.64 -9.94
N SER A 89 1.64 7.70 -9.29
CA SER A 89 2.62 8.79 -9.44
C SER A 89 4.01 8.34 -8.96
N ASP A 90 4.98 9.25 -8.89
CA ASP A 90 6.32 9.01 -8.34
C ASP A 90 6.35 8.79 -6.81
N SER A 91 5.23 8.97 -6.15
CA SER A 91 5.12 8.89 -4.69
C SER A 91 3.86 8.17 -4.21
N VAL A 92 3.07 7.61 -5.13
CA VAL A 92 1.80 6.94 -4.79
C VAL A 92 1.63 5.67 -5.62
N ILE A 93 1.34 4.58 -4.94
CA ILE A 93 0.96 3.30 -5.53
C ILE A 93 -0.41 2.86 -5.04
N SER A 94 -1.13 2.12 -5.87
CA SER A 94 -2.38 1.43 -5.51
C SER A 94 -2.20 -0.07 -5.64
N VAL A 95 -2.59 -0.80 -4.60
CA VAL A 95 -2.69 -2.27 -4.57
C VAL A 95 -4.16 -2.60 -4.63
N LEU A 96 -4.59 -3.27 -5.70
CA LEU A 96 -6.00 -3.48 -6.01
C LEU A 96 -6.36 -4.96 -5.90
N GLY A 97 -7.32 -5.28 -5.03
CA GLY A 97 -7.82 -6.63 -4.86
C GLY A 97 -7.07 -7.48 -3.83
N ALA A 98 -6.30 -6.87 -2.93
CA ALA A 98 -5.72 -7.56 -1.78
C ALA A 98 -6.84 -8.08 -0.87
N VAL A 99 -6.82 -9.37 -0.53
CA VAL A 99 -7.91 -10.02 0.22
C VAL A 99 -7.50 -10.45 1.64
N ASN A 100 -6.21 -10.61 1.89
CA ASN A 100 -5.66 -11.10 3.16
C ASN A 100 -4.71 -10.09 3.82
N ALA A 101 -4.74 -8.82 3.42
CA ALA A 101 -3.82 -7.80 3.92
C ALA A 101 -3.82 -7.72 5.45
N ILE A 102 -4.98 -7.85 6.10
CA ILE A 102 -5.08 -7.82 7.56
C ILE A 102 -4.36 -8.99 8.25
N ASP A 103 -4.23 -10.13 7.60
CA ASP A 103 -3.63 -11.32 8.21
C ASP A 103 -2.12 -11.21 8.40
N TRP A 104 -1.44 -10.45 7.53
CA TRP A 104 0.00 -10.24 7.62
C TRP A 104 0.39 -8.84 8.10
N SER A 105 -0.50 -7.84 7.98
CA SER A 105 -0.21 -6.44 8.29
C SER A 105 -0.72 -5.98 9.66
N PHE A 106 -1.49 -6.81 10.37
CA PHE A 106 -2.03 -6.49 11.68
C PHE A 106 -1.69 -7.53 12.76
N ASP A 107 -1.26 -7.05 13.91
CA ASP A 107 -1.26 -7.87 15.11
C ASP A 107 -2.71 -8.05 15.59
N ARG A 108 -3.25 -9.26 15.41
CA ARG A 108 -4.62 -9.61 15.83
C ARG A 108 -4.85 -9.44 17.33
N THR A 109 -3.79 -9.51 18.16
CA THR A 109 -3.92 -9.29 19.61
C THR A 109 -4.35 -7.86 19.93
N MET A 110 -3.91 -6.90 19.13
CA MET A 110 -4.33 -5.52 19.19
C MET A 110 -5.84 -5.36 18.97
N ILE A 111 -6.36 -6.09 17.99
CA ILE A 111 -7.75 -5.98 17.55
C ILE A 111 -8.69 -6.74 18.50
N ASN A 112 -8.25 -7.82 19.12
CA ASN A 112 -9.05 -8.58 20.08
C ASN A 112 -9.52 -7.75 21.28
N GLY A 113 -8.79 -6.66 21.62
CA GLY A 113 -9.21 -5.71 22.66
C GLY A 113 -10.42 -4.87 22.29
N PHE A 114 -10.74 -4.70 21.00
CA PHE A 114 -11.86 -3.88 20.52
C PHE A 114 -13.17 -4.64 20.28
N GLY A 115 -13.12 -5.97 20.28
CA GLY A 115 -14.26 -6.85 20.01
C GLY A 115 -14.53 -7.07 18.50
N GLN A 116 -15.28 -8.13 18.20
CA GLN A 116 -15.55 -8.62 16.85
C GLN A 116 -16.15 -7.57 15.88
N PRO A 117 -17.08 -6.69 16.28
CA PRO A 117 -17.64 -5.73 15.35
C PRO A 117 -16.62 -4.71 14.82
N VAL A 118 -15.67 -4.29 15.66
CA VAL A 118 -14.59 -3.36 15.25
C VAL A 118 -13.60 -4.07 14.35
N LEU A 119 -13.25 -5.32 14.66
CA LEU A 119 -12.40 -6.14 13.82
C LEU A 119 -12.97 -6.27 12.40
N GLN A 120 -14.25 -6.64 12.27
CA GLN A 120 -14.91 -6.78 10.97
C GLN A 120 -14.93 -5.46 10.17
N GLN A 121 -15.09 -4.31 10.83
CA GLN A 121 -15.04 -3.01 10.17
C GLN A 121 -13.64 -2.67 9.67
N LEU A 122 -12.60 -2.96 10.48
CA LEU A 122 -11.20 -2.81 10.06
C LEU A 122 -10.85 -3.77 8.92
N GLU A 123 -11.22 -5.04 9.03
CA GLU A 123 -11.03 -6.03 7.95
C GLU A 123 -11.62 -5.56 6.62
N ALA A 124 -12.82 -4.97 6.65
CA ALA A 124 -13.47 -4.46 5.45
C ALA A 124 -12.68 -3.29 4.80
N GLN A 125 -11.95 -2.50 5.57
CA GLN A 125 -11.10 -1.41 5.05
C GLN A 125 -9.79 -1.94 4.46
N PHE A 126 -9.23 -3.01 5.04
CA PHE A 126 -7.98 -3.61 4.56
C PHE A 126 -8.18 -4.63 3.43
N THR A 127 -9.42 -4.99 3.14
CA THR A 127 -9.77 -5.90 2.05
C THR A 127 -10.12 -5.07 0.81
N GLY A 128 -9.51 -5.39 -0.32
CA GLY A 128 -9.82 -4.75 -1.61
C GLY A 128 -8.72 -3.80 -2.08
N ASN A 129 -9.02 -2.52 -2.17
CA ASN A 129 -8.10 -1.56 -2.77
C ASN A 129 -7.41 -0.72 -1.70
N GLN A 130 -6.08 -0.74 -1.71
CA GLN A 130 -5.24 0.05 -0.82
C GLN A 130 -4.44 1.07 -1.63
N LYS A 131 -4.34 2.29 -1.11
CA LYS A 131 -3.56 3.36 -1.73
C LYS A 131 -2.46 3.83 -0.77
N PHE A 132 -1.22 3.55 -1.15
CA PHE A 132 -0.05 3.88 -0.35
C PHE A 132 0.66 5.13 -0.88
N LYS A 133 1.06 6.00 0.04
CA LYS A 133 2.07 7.03 -0.20
C LYS A 133 3.45 6.41 0.03
N ILE A 134 4.37 6.61 -0.88
CA ILE A 134 5.78 6.24 -0.71
C ILE A 134 6.44 7.40 0.04
N LEU A 135 6.73 7.21 1.32
CA LEU A 135 7.42 8.21 2.14
C LEU A 135 8.93 8.24 1.83
N ARG A 136 9.48 7.06 1.50
CA ARG A 136 10.88 6.89 1.14
C ARG A 136 11.03 5.66 0.24
N ILE A 137 11.88 5.78 -0.76
CA ILE A 137 12.35 4.67 -1.58
C ILE A 137 13.81 4.91 -1.96
N THR A 138 14.66 3.92 -1.71
CA THR A 138 16.06 3.85 -2.11
C THR A 138 16.34 2.48 -2.70
N GLU A 139 17.60 2.14 -2.98
CA GLU A 139 17.99 0.80 -3.42
C GLU A 139 17.75 -0.26 -2.34
N ASP A 140 17.81 0.12 -1.05
CA ASP A 140 17.80 -0.80 0.09
C ASP A 140 16.61 -0.60 1.04
N GLU A 141 15.85 0.50 0.92
CA GLU A 141 14.80 0.86 1.88
C GLU A 141 13.53 1.37 1.19
N LEU A 142 12.38 0.85 1.62
CA LEU A 142 11.06 1.30 1.20
C LEU A 142 10.18 1.55 2.43
N ILE A 143 9.56 2.73 2.49
CA ILE A 143 8.59 3.08 3.52
C ILE A 143 7.28 3.43 2.84
N LEU A 144 6.25 2.63 3.11
CA LEU A 144 4.89 2.82 2.64
C LEU A 144 4.02 3.35 3.77
N TYR A 145 3.06 4.20 3.43
CA TYR A 145 2.15 4.82 4.38
C TYR A 145 0.76 4.97 3.79
N PHE A 146 -0.26 4.72 4.59
CA PHE A 146 -1.61 5.24 4.35
C PHE A 146 -2.27 5.69 5.64
N ASP A 147 -3.25 6.55 5.51
CA ASP A 147 -4.10 7.03 6.60
C ASP A 147 -5.57 6.97 6.16
N GLU A 148 -6.42 6.46 7.05
CA GLU A 148 -7.85 6.36 6.82
C GLU A 148 -8.65 6.68 8.09
N VAL A 149 -9.86 7.21 7.91
CA VAL A 149 -10.83 7.40 8.99
C VAL A 149 -11.93 6.36 8.85
N VAL A 150 -12.00 5.48 9.85
CA VAL A 150 -12.97 4.38 9.88
C VAL A 150 -14.04 4.69 10.91
N PRO A 151 -15.33 4.79 10.51
CA PRO A 151 -16.40 4.90 11.47
C PRO A 151 -16.58 3.56 12.19
N VAL A 152 -16.34 3.54 13.52
CA VAL A 152 -16.50 2.33 14.34
C VAL A 152 -17.69 2.49 15.27
N SER A 153 -18.49 1.43 15.36
CA SER A 153 -19.63 1.36 16.26
C SER A 153 -19.36 0.43 17.44
N ILE A 154 -19.34 0.99 18.65
CA ILE A 154 -19.09 0.24 19.87
C ILE A 154 -20.25 0.47 20.82
N GLN A 155 -20.97 -0.59 21.19
CA GLN A 155 -22.08 -0.55 22.14
C GLN A 155 -23.14 0.54 21.88
N GLY A 156 -23.40 0.84 20.57
CA GLY A 156 -24.39 1.85 20.17
C GLY A 156 -23.83 3.28 20.05
N PHE A 157 -22.57 3.49 20.30
CA PHE A 157 -21.88 4.75 20.00
C PHE A 157 -21.10 4.59 18.70
N THR A 158 -21.22 5.57 17.80
CA THR A 158 -20.38 5.66 16.60
C THR A 158 -19.33 6.72 16.84
N ALA A 159 -18.07 6.37 16.63
CA ALA A 159 -16.93 7.29 16.67
C ALA A 159 -16.06 7.10 15.41
N ASP A 160 -15.49 8.18 14.95
CA ASP A 160 -14.46 8.11 13.89
C ASP A 160 -13.15 7.68 14.53
N MET A 161 -12.56 6.61 13.99
CA MET A 161 -11.23 6.13 14.34
C MET A 161 -10.29 6.44 13.19
N GLU A 162 -9.25 7.22 13.45
CA GLU A 162 -8.16 7.44 12.52
C GLU A 162 -7.17 6.29 12.65
N LEU A 163 -6.88 5.65 11.52
CA LEU A 163 -5.85 4.64 11.38
C LEU A 163 -4.73 5.22 10.55
N ARG A 164 -3.50 5.23 11.08
CA ARG A 164 -2.28 5.51 10.34
C ARG A 164 -1.45 4.25 10.30
N HIS A 165 -1.16 3.80 9.10
CA HIS A 165 -0.44 2.57 8.83
C HIS A 165 0.88 2.88 8.13
N THR A 166 1.99 2.37 8.66
CA THR A 166 3.32 2.54 8.08
C THR A 166 4.00 1.20 7.98
N GLU A 167 4.52 0.88 6.81
CA GLU A 167 5.26 -0.34 6.53
C GLU A 167 6.72 -0.03 6.22
N TYR A 168 7.63 -0.77 6.84
CA TYR A 168 9.08 -0.67 6.65
C TYR A 168 9.60 -1.94 6.00
N TRP A 169 10.25 -1.78 4.85
CA TRP A 169 10.77 -2.86 4.01
C TRP A 169 12.23 -2.63 3.66
N GLN A 170 12.98 -3.72 3.45
CA GLN A 170 14.37 -3.71 3.01
C GLN A 170 14.60 -4.70 1.86
N LYS A 171 15.55 -4.40 0.95
CA LYS A 171 16.00 -5.33 -0.09
C LYS A 171 17.08 -6.26 0.39
#